data_f4e918e42c099f514db3973fcc02803f
#
_entry.id   f4e918e42c099f514db3973fcc02803f
#
_cell.length_a   1.000
_cell.length_b   1.000
_cell.length_c   1.000
_cell.angle_alpha   90.00
_cell.angle_beta   90.00
_cell.angle_gamma   90.00
#
_symmetry.space_group_name_H-M   'P 1'
#
loop_
_entity.id
_entity.type
_entity.pdbx_description
1 polymer ?
#
loop_
_entity_poly.entity_id
_entity_poly.type
_entity_poly.pdbx_seq_one_letter_code
_entity_poly.pdbx_strand_id
1 'polypeptide(L)'
;METTNKNAWSENTGWVNAAPTNGGVTVHFDGANGYLTGLAWGENIGWIKLGNNSGGPYVNGSATDWGVNLDSAGSLTGLAWGENVGWIKFNPSNSTVMIDIATGRFNGDAWGENIGWVRFKGSAPDYNIRTLAFDKQHQGTPNWWLTYHAVEENYDAGDGVPAWQKYIMDTDPNVQGDYLRITAISNLPPATVTFRSSTRRYYTLLRRDDMQTGGWTNVLNQTDIPGGDDLTTLQDANATTQQFYKVEVKVTP
;
A
#
# COMPACT_ATOMS: atom_id res chain seq x y z
N MET A 1 -3.16 -14.03 -2.71
CA MET A 1 -4.63 -14.08 -2.51
C MET A 1 -5.00 -14.87 -1.27
N GLU A 2 -6.16 -14.62 -0.71
CA GLU A 2 -6.75 -15.44 0.35
C GLU A 2 -7.17 -16.81 -0.22
N THR A 3 -7.17 -17.86 0.61
CA THR A 3 -7.50 -19.23 0.15
C THR A 3 -9.00 -19.55 0.17
N THR A 4 -9.79 -18.79 0.90
CA THR A 4 -11.26 -18.94 1.00
C THR A 4 -11.99 -18.03 0.00
N ASN A 5 -11.68 -16.75 -0.01
CA ASN A 5 -12.25 -15.76 -0.93
C ASN A 5 -11.33 -15.60 -2.14
N LYS A 6 -11.50 -16.48 -3.12
CA LYS A 6 -10.54 -16.62 -4.24
C LYS A 6 -11.18 -16.78 -5.61
N ASN A 7 -12.53 -16.73 -5.70
CA ASN A 7 -13.23 -17.07 -6.90
C ASN A 7 -13.92 -15.86 -7.53
N ALA A 8 -13.84 -15.78 -8.86
CA ALA A 8 -14.66 -14.98 -9.75
C ALA A 8 -15.56 -15.91 -10.58
N TRP A 9 -16.59 -15.37 -11.19
CA TRP A 9 -17.57 -16.13 -11.99
C TRP A 9 -17.73 -15.54 -13.39
N SER A 10 -17.71 -16.42 -14.39
CA SER A 10 -18.13 -16.09 -15.76
C SER A 10 -19.33 -16.93 -16.15
N GLU A 11 -20.36 -16.29 -16.71
CA GLU A 11 -21.58 -16.97 -17.12
C GLU A 11 -21.35 -18.02 -18.21
N ASN A 12 -20.33 -17.82 -19.05
CA ASN A 12 -20.03 -18.70 -20.16
C ASN A 12 -18.98 -19.77 -19.83
N THR A 13 -18.15 -19.56 -18.82
CA THR A 13 -16.97 -20.41 -18.58
C THR A 13 -16.85 -20.93 -17.14
N GLY A 14 -17.76 -20.54 -16.24
CA GLY A 14 -17.79 -21.02 -14.87
C GLY A 14 -16.80 -20.31 -13.94
N TRP A 15 -16.32 -21.03 -12.93
CA TRP A 15 -15.47 -20.46 -11.88
C TRP A 15 -14.04 -20.20 -12.34
N VAL A 16 -13.51 -19.06 -11.89
CA VAL A 16 -12.10 -18.67 -12.01
C VAL A 16 -11.52 -18.54 -10.62
N ASN A 17 -10.54 -19.38 -10.30
CA ASN A 17 -9.85 -19.43 -9.02
C ASN A 17 -8.54 -18.62 -9.09
N ALA A 18 -8.42 -17.56 -8.30
CA ALA A 18 -7.23 -16.70 -8.23
C ALA A 18 -6.14 -17.21 -7.27
N ALA A 19 -6.40 -18.32 -6.53
CA ALA A 19 -5.42 -18.95 -5.63
C ALA A 19 -5.40 -20.48 -5.82
N PRO A 20 -5.12 -21.00 -7.04
CA PRO A 20 -4.98 -22.44 -7.27
C PRO A 20 -3.70 -22.97 -6.62
N THR A 21 -3.66 -24.27 -6.32
CA THR A 21 -2.52 -24.93 -5.63
C THR A 21 -1.19 -24.80 -6.38
N ASN A 22 -1.21 -24.84 -7.72
CA ASN A 22 -0.02 -24.79 -8.56
C ASN A 22 0.17 -23.44 -9.27
N GLY A 23 -0.39 -22.38 -8.70
CA GLY A 23 -0.34 -21.03 -9.23
C GLY A 23 -0.71 -20.02 -8.14
N GLY A 24 -1.37 -18.98 -8.53
CA GLY A 24 -1.87 -17.93 -7.63
C GLY A 24 -1.55 -16.55 -8.17
N VAL A 25 -2.49 -15.66 -7.98
CA VAL A 25 -2.33 -14.25 -8.31
C VAL A 25 -1.69 -13.53 -7.14
N THR A 26 -0.68 -12.71 -7.44
CA THR A 26 0.00 -11.85 -6.46
C THR A 26 -0.24 -10.40 -6.81
N VAL A 27 -0.58 -9.60 -5.80
CA VAL A 27 -0.67 -8.14 -5.90
C VAL A 27 0.63 -7.55 -5.41
N HIS A 28 1.28 -6.77 -6.27
CA HIS A 28 2.43 -5.94 -5.95
C HIS A 28 1.94 -4.50 -5.83
N PHE A 29 2.43 -3.77 -4.82
CA PHE A 29 2.05 -2.39 -4.58
C PHE A 29 3.21 -1.64 -3.91
N ASP A 30 3.43 -0.37 -4.25
CA ASP A 30 4.50 0.48 -3.70
C ASP A 30 3.98 1.65 -2.86
N GLY A 31 2.65 1.68 -2.66
CA GLY A 31 1.96 2.77 -1.96
C GLY A 31 1.32 3.80 -2.88
N ALA A 32 1.66 3.82 -4.16
CA ALA A 32 1.09 4.70 -5.18
C ALA A 32 0.59 3.92 -6.40
N ASN A 33 1.39 2.97 -6.87
CA ASN A 33 1.11 2.15 -8.03
C ASN A 33 1.33 0.68 -7.71
N GLY A 34 0.75 -0.17 -8.54
CA GLY A 34 0.92 -1.60 -8.40
C GLY A 34 0.62 -2.35 -9.68
N TYR A 35 0.75 -3.65 -9.60
CA TYR A 35 0.45 -4.56 -10.69
C TYR A 35 0.18 -5.97 -10.16
N LEU A 36 -0.42 -6.80 -11.00
CA LEU A 36 -0.68 -8.20 -10.70
C LEU A 36 0.27 -9.10 -11.49
N THR A 37 0.68 -10.19 -10.84
CA THR A 37 1.43 -11.29 -11.48
C THR A 37 0.79 -12.62 -11.14
N GLY A 38 1.33 -13.70 -11.74
CA GLY A 38 0.91 -15.05 -11.44
C GLY A 38 -0.23 -15.56 -12.30
N LEU A 39 -0.81 -16.67 -11.85
CA LEU A 39 -1.74 -17.49 -12.63
C LEU A 39 -3.03 -17.73 -11.85
N ALA A 40 -4.17 -17.44 -12.46
CA ALA A 40 -5.48 -17.92 -12.04
C ALA A 40 -5.86 -19.16 -12.85
N TRP A 41 -6.78 -19.97 -12.33
CA TRP A 41 -7.29 -21.17 -12.98
C TRP A 41 -8.79 -21.08 -13.24
N GLY A 42 -9.20 -21.15 -14.51
CA GLY A 42 -10.60 -21.30 -14.91
C GLY A 42 -10.95 -22.77 -15.16
N GLU A 43 -12.02 -23.24 -14.55
CA GLU A 43 -12.46 -24.65 -14.60
C GLU A 43 -12.58 -25.19 -16.05
N ASN A 44 -13.09 -24.38 -16.95
CA ASN A 44 -13.35 -24.78 -18.34
C ASN A 44 -12.41 -24.12 -19.35
N ILE A 45 -11.50 -23.24 -18.92
CA ILE A 45 -10.67 -22.44 -19.82
C ILE A 45 -9.16 -22.55 -19.54
N GLY A 46 -8.79 -23.21 -18.43
CA GLY A 46 -7.39 -23.40 -18.08
C GLY A 46 -6.74 -22.16 -17.45
N TRP A 47 -5.44 -21.99 -17.66
CA TRP A 47 -4.66 -20.96 -17.04
C TRP A 47 -4.92 -19.56 -17.62
N ILE A 48 -5.02 -18.60 -16.72
CA ILE A 48 -5.12 -17.16 -17.01
C ILE A 48 -3.93 -16.48 -16.34
N LYS A 49 -3.08 -15.82 -17.13
CA LYS A 49 -1.90 -15.11 -16.67
C LYS A 49 -2.20 -13.62 -16.49
N LEU A 50 -1.83 -13.04 -15.35
CA LEU A 50 -2.17 -11.66 -14.99
C LEU A 50 -1.16 -10.62 -15.47
N GLY A 51 -0.05 -11.03 -16.02
CA GLY A 51 0.97 -10.18 -16.62
C GLY A 51 2.09 -11.00 -17.23
N ASN A 52 2.91 -10.39 -18.06
CA ASN A 52 4.05 -11.06 -18.66
C ASN A 52 5.14 -11.41 -17.62
N ASN A 53 6.23 -12.10 -18.03
CA ASN A 53 7.26 -12.57 -17.11
C ASN A 53 8.22 -11.47 -16.62
N SER A 54 8.21 -10.28 -17.22
CA SER A 54 9.11 -9.18 -16.82
C SER A 54 8.64 -8.45 -15.56
N GLY A 55 7.38 -8.68 -15.13
CA GLY A 55 6.75 -7.91 -14.06
C GLY A 55 6.27 -6.53 -14.54
N GLY A 56 5.52 -5.84 -13.66
CA GLY A 56 4.95 -4.52 -13.94
C GLY A 56 5.71 -3.37 -13.28
N PRO A 57 5.20 -2.14 -13.36
CA PRO A 57 3.96 -1.80 -14.06
C PRO A 57 4.07 -1.95 -15.58
N TYR A 58 2.95 -2.35 -16.23
CA TYR A 58 2.89 -2.70 -17.65
C TYR A 58 2.41 -1.53 -18.49
N VAL A 59 3.05 -1.29 -19.65
CA VAL A 59 2.60 -0.26 -20.61
C VAL A 59 1.40 -0.75 -21.45
N ASN A 60 1.22 -2.08 -21.58
CA ASN A 60 0.17 -2.72 -22.37
C ASN A 60 0.22 -2.33 -23.86
N GLY A 61 1.42 -2.08 -24.38
CA GLY A 61 1.65 -1.60 -25.75
C GLY A 61 2.15 -2.65 -26.73
N SER A 62 2.51 -3.86 -26.26
CA SER A 62 3.10 -4.89 -27.12
C SER A 62 2.81 -6.31 -26.58
N ALA A 63 3.11 -7.32 -27.39
CA ALA A 63 3.01 -8.73 -26.99
C ALA A 63 4.01 -9.15 -25.90
N THR A 64 5.02 -8.33 -25.64
CA THR A 64 6.05 -8.58 -24.60
C THR A 64 5.92 -7.68 -23.39
N ASP A 65 5.00 -6.72 -23.41
CA ASP A 65 4.74 -5.83 -22.29
C ASP A 65 3.23 -5.63 -22.13
N TRP A 66 2.63 -6.50 -21.33
CA TRP A 66 1.21 -6.52 -21.02
C TRP A 66 0.98 -7.10 -19.62
N GLY A 67 -0.10 -6.66 -19.00
CA GLY A 67 -0.51 -7.15 -17.70
C GLY A 67 -1.56 -6.25 -17.05
N VAL A 68 -1.95 -6.60 -15.84
CA VAL A 68 -2.92 -5.86 -15.04
C VAL A 68 -2.19 -4.94 -14.10
N ASN A 69 -2.42 -3.63 -14.23
CA ASN A 69 -1.92 -2.60 -13.33
C ASN A 69 -2.96 -2.25 -12.26
N LEU A 70 -2.47 -1.70 -11.16
CA LEU A 70 -3.25 -1.22 -10.01
C LEU A 70 -2.86 0.22 -9.71
N ASP A 71 -3.84 1.11 -9.52
CA ASP A 71 -3.60 2.48 -9.07
C ASP A 71 -3.82 2.65 -7.55
N SER A 72 -3.50 3.83 -7.03
CA SER A 72 -3.65 4.16 -5.61
C SER A 72 -5.10 4.18 -5.12
N ALA A 73 -6.07 4.27 -6.02
CA ALA A 73 -7.50 4.20 -5.69
C ALA A 73 -8.06 2.77 -5.70
N GLY A 74 -7.23 1.79 -6.08
CA GLY A 74 -7.63 0.39 -6.18
C GLY A 74 -8.17 -0.02 -7.55
N SER A 75 -8.12 0.84 -8.58
CA SER A 75 -8.62 0.50 -9.91
C SER A 75 -7.62 -0.38 -10.65
N LEU A 76 -8.12 -1.45 -11.26
CA LEU A 76 -7.33 -2.35 -12.09
C LEU A 76 -7.52 -2.02 -13.57
N THR A 77 -6.41 -1.89 -14.29
CA THR A 77 -6.39 -1.57 -15.72
C THR A 77 -5.49 -2.53 -16.48
N GLY A 78 -5.70 -2.63 -17.79
CA GLY A 78 -4.85 -3.47 -18.64
C GLY A 78 -5.43 -4.85 -18.91
N LEU A 79 -4.55 -5.81 -19.22
CA LEU A 79 -4.91 -7.07 -19.87
C LEU A 79 -4.35 -8.27 -19.11
N ALA A 80 -5.17 -9.32 -18.96
CA ALA A 80 -4.73 -10.68 -18.66
C ALA A 80 -4.83 -11.56 -19.92
N TRP A 81 -4.11 -12.67 -19.93
CA TRP A 81 -4.08 -13.62 -21.05
C TRP A 81 -4.47 -15.02 -20.62
N GLY A 82 -5.50 -15.58 -21.26
CA GLY A 82 -5.86 -17.00 -21.15
C GLY A 82 -5.45 -17.73 -22.43
N GLU A 83 -4.69 -18.83 -22.28
CA GLU A 83 -4.18 -19.60 -23.44
C GLU A 83 -5.28 -20.08 -24.38
N ASN A 84 -6.45 -20.42 -23.87
CA ASN A 84 -7.59 -20.93 -24.63
C ASN A 84 -8.64 -19.86 -24.99
N VAL A 85 -8.55 -18.65 -24.38
CA VAL A 85 -9.61 -17.64 -24.47
C VAL A 85 -9.15 -16.27 -24.92
N GLY A 86 -7.83 -16.05 -24.99
CA GLY A 86 -7.26 -14.79 -25.42
C GLY A 86 -7.26 -13.71 -24.34
N TRP A 87 -7.38 -12.47 -24.77
CA TRP A 87 -7.29 -11.30 -23.90
C TRP A 87 -8.52 -11.09 -23.02
N ILE A 88 -8.26 -10.75 -21.75
CA ILE A 88 -9.28 -10.37 -20.77
C ILE A 88 -8.93 -8.97 -20.26
N LYS A 89 -9.80 -8.00 -20.53
CA LYS A 89 -9.61 -6.59 -20.18
C LYS A 89 -10.20 -6.28 -18.80
N PHE A 90 -9.42 -5.69 -17.91
CA PHE A 90 -9.82 -5.38 -16.53
C PHE A 90 -10.54 -4.03 -16.38
N ASN A 91 -10.46 -3.17 -17.39
CA ASN A 91 -11.17 -1.89 -17.45
C ASN A 91 -11.91 -1.74 -18.79
N PRO A 92 -12.89 -2.59 -19.10
CA PRO A 92 -13.74 -2.41 -20.27
C PRO A 92 -14.59 -1.12 -20.14
N SER A 93 -15.16 -0.64 -21.25
CA SER A 93 -15.84 0.67 -21.32
C SER A 93 -16.99 0.84 -20.30
N ASN A 94 -17.62 -0.27 -19.90
CA ASN A 94 -18.81 -0.25 -19.04
C ASN A 94 -18.55 -0.79 -17.63
N SER A 95 -17.32 -1.14 -17.28
CA SER A 95 -16.94 -1.63 -15.95
C SER A 95 -15.45 -1.44 -15.71
N THR A 96 -15.05 -1.50 -14.45
CA THR A 96 -13.66 -1.56 -14.03
C THR A 96 -13.58 -2.53 -12.85
N VAL A 97 -12.64 -3.45 -12.90
CA VAL A 97 -12.33 -4.27 -11.72
C VAL A 97 -11.57 -3.39 -10.74
N MET A 98 -11.98 -3.44 -9.47
CA MET A 98 -11.37 -2.67 -8.40
C MET A 98 -11.03 -3.56 -7.21
N ILE A 99 -9.98 -3.18 -6.48
CA ILE A 99 -9.67 -3.71 -5.16
C ILE A 99 -10.02 -2.62 -4.13
N ASP A 100 -10.92 -2.93 -3.22
CA ASP A 100 -11.12 -2.10 -2.03
C ASP A 100 -9.87 -2.21 -1.14
N ILE A 101 -9.07 -1.16 -1.08
CA ILE A 101 -7.80 -1.12 -0.35
C ILE A 101 -7.99 -1.33 1.16
N ALA A 102 -9.14 -0.94 1.71
CA ALA A 102 -9.42 -1.12 3.14
C ALA A 102 -9.69 -2.59 3.51
N THR A 103 -10.25 -3.38 2.58
CA THR A 103 -10.69 -4.77 2.84
C THR A 103 -9.95 -5.82 2.02
N GLY A 104 -9.20 -5.41 1.01
CA GLY A 104 -8.55 -6.30 0.04
C GLY A 104 -9.51 -6.99 -0.92
N ARG A 105 -10.81 -6.66 -0.90
CA ARG A 105 -11.85 -7.33 -1.71
C ARG A 105 -11.93 -6.76 -3.11
N PHE A 106 -12.01 -7.67 -4.08
CA PHE A 106 -12.26 -7.32 -5.48
C PHE A 106 -13.75 -7.10 -5.72
N ASN A 107 -14.06 -6.22 -6.65
CA ASN A 107 -15.40 -6.01 -7.20
C ASN A 107 -15.32 -5.55 -8.66
N GLY A 108 -16.49 -5.42 -9.33
CA GLY A 108 -16.54 -5.06 -10.74
C GLY A 108 -16.37 -6.28 -11.66
N ASP A 109 -16.34 -6.00 -12.97
CA ASP A 109 -16.34 -7.03 -14.01
C ASP A 109 -15.23 -6.75 -15.03
N ALA A 110 -14.49 -7.80 -15.42
CA ALA A 110 -13.60 -7.82 -16.58
C ALA A 110 -14.33 -8.36 -17.81
N TRP A 111 -13.78 -8.12 -18.99
CA TRP A 111 -14.35 -8.58 -20.26
C TRP A 111 -13.33 -9.32 -21.12
N GLY A 112 -13.69 -10.51 -21.58
CA GLY A 112 -12.96 -11.26 -22.59
C GLY A 112 -13.81 -11.47 -23.82
N GLU A 113 -13.26 -11.24 -25.01
CA GLU A 113 -14.01 -11.35 -26.28
C GLU A 113 -14.62 -12.74 -26.48
N ASN A 114 -13.95 -13.80 -26.04
CA ASN A 114 -14.39 -15.18 -26.20
C ASN A 114 -15.14 -15.75 -25.00
N ILE A 115 -15.16 -15.07 -23.86
CA ILE A 115 -15.76 -15.58 -22.61
C ILE A 115 -16.83 -14.65 -22.02
N GLY A 116 -16.96 -13.43 -22.54
CA GLY A 116 -17.88 -12.43 -21.99
C GLY A 116 -17.41 -11.87 -20.66
N TRP A 117 -18.37 -11.56 -19.80
CA TRP A 117 -18.10 -10.97 -18.50
C TRP A 117 -17.52 -11.98 -17.49
N VAL A 118 -16.51 -11.52 -16.76
CA VAL A 118 -15.95 -12.19 -15.58
C VAL A 118 -16.20 -11.30 -14.37
N ARG A 119 -17.09 -11.72 -13.50
CA ARG A 119 -17.55 -10.97 -12.32
C ARG A 119 -16.71 -11.33 -11.09
N PHE A 120 -16.17 -10.33 -10.41
CA PHE A 120 -15.28 -10.51 -9.27
C PHE A 120 -16.00 -10.58 -7.92
N LYS A 121 -17.31 -10.29 -7.90
CA LYS A 121 -18.13 -10.36 -6.70
C LYS A 121 -19.57 -10.74 -7.06
N GLY A 122 -20.16 -11.65 -6.31
CA GLY A 122 -21.59 -12.00 -6.38
C GLY A 122 -22.22 -12.06 -5.01
N SER A 123 -23.55 -12.01 -4.96
CA SER A 123 -24.34 -12.09 -3.72
C SER A 123 -25.23 -13.32 -3.64
N ALA A 124 -25.46 -14.01 -4.74
CA ALA A 124 -26.25 -15.23 -4.81
C ALA A 124 -25.73 -16.17 -5.92
N PRO A 125 -24.82 -17.11 -5.63
CA PRO A 125 -24.15 -17.32 -4.34
C PRO A 125 -23.22 -16.15 -3.94
N ASP A 126 -22.92 -16.05 -2.65
CA ASP A 126 -21.91 -15.07 -2.18
C ASP A 126 -20.50 -15.57 -2.51
N TYR A 127 -19.77 -14.77 -3.27
CA TYR A 127 -18.37 -15.03 -3.60
C TYR A 127 -17.62 -13.71 -3.87
N ASN A 128 -16.34 -13.74 -3.69
CA ASN A 128 -15.40 -12.68 -4.13
C ASN A 128 -13.96 -13.21 -4.20
N ILE A 129 -13.08 -12.39 -4.75
CA ILE A 129 -11.65 -12.52 -4.57
C ILE A 129 -11.21 -11.54 -3.49
N ARG A 130 -10.30 -11.97 -2.60
CA ARG A 130 -9.67 -11.11 -1.61
C ARG A 130 -8.15 -11.29 -1.63
N THR A 131 -7.42 -10.16 -1.65
CA THR A 131 -5.99 -10.14 -1.44
C THR A 131 -5.64 -9.85 0.02
N LEU A 132 -4.56 -10.47 0.51
CA LEU A 132 -3.99 -10.19 1.83
C LEU A 132 -2.95 -9.06 1.78
N ALA A 133 -2.66 -8.51 0.59
CA ALA A 133 -1.65 -7.46 0.42
C ALA A 133 -1.90 -6.23 1.30
N PHE A 134 -3.16 -5.86 1.49
CA PHE A 134 -3.55 -4.68 2.28
C PHE A 134 -3.84 -4.99 3.75
N ASP A 135 -3.77 -6.25 4.18
CA ASP A 135 -3.89 -6.62 5.58
C ASP A 135 -2.71 -6.03 6.37
N LYS A 136 -3.00 -5.59 7.57
CA LYS A 136 -2.00 -5.01 8.46
C LYS A 136 -1.50 -6.06 9.45
N GLN A 137 -0.20 -6.04 9.69
CA GLN A 137 0.45 -6.81 10.75
C GLN A 137 0.13 -6.23 12.14
N HIS A 138 0.65 -6.86 13.19
CA HIS A 138 0.36 -6.53 14.58
C HIS A 138 0.60 -5.06 14.94
N GLN A 139 1.66 -4.44 14.41
CA GLN A 139 2.00 -3.03 14.62
C GLN A 139 1.37 -2.07 13.59
N GLY A 140 0.46 -2.58 12.76
CA GLY A 140 -0.26 -1.79 11.78
C GLY A 140 0.46 -1.63 10.43
N THR A 141 1.59 -2.30 10.22
CA THR A 141 2.33 -2.27 8.96
C THR A 141 1.63 -3.11 7.90
N PRO A 142 1.31 -2.57 6.72
CA PRO A 142 0.65 -3.34 5.68
C PRO A 142 1.56 -4.40 5.05
N ASN A 143 0.99 -5.54 4.70
CA ASN A 143 1.72 -6.64 4.07
C ASN A 143 2.40 -6.23 2.75
N TRP A 144 1.75 -5.35 1.95
CA TRP A 144 2.34 -4.87 0.70
C TRP A 144 3.67 -4.14 0.93
N TRP A 145 3.76 -3.34 2.00
CA TRP A 145 4.98 -2.58 2.31
C TRP A 145 6.12 -3.51 2.75
N LEU A 146 5.82 -4.49 3.60
CA LEU A 146 6.79 -5.51 4.01
C LEU A 146 7.28 -6.32 2.81
N THR A 147 6.37 -6.72 1.92
CA THR A 147 6.70 -7.46 0.70
C THR A 147 7.54 -6.60 -0.27
N TYR A 148 7.20 -5.32 -0.43
CA TYR A 148 7.95 -4.40 -1.28
C TYR A 148 9.41 -4.24 -0.85
N HIS A 149 9.64 -4.14 0.47
CA HIS A 149 10.97 -4.01 1.05
C HIS A 149 11.66 -5.36 1.32
N ALA A 150 10.98 -6.48 1.11
CA ALA A 150 11.45 -7.85 1.41
C ALA A 150 11.91 -8.03 2.87
N VAL A 151 11.15 -7.50 3.84
CA VAL A 151 11.44 -7.55 5.26
C VAL A 151 10.25 -8.07 6.08
N GLU A 152 10.56 -8.57 7.27
CA GLU A 152 9.56 -8.86 8.31
C GLU A 152 9.29 -7.59 9.16
N GLU A 153 8.14 -7.54 9.85
CA GLU A 153 7.70 -6.38 10.63
C GLU A 153 8.72 -5.92 11.69
N ASN A 154 9.42 -6.86 12.32
CA ASN A 154 10.43 -6.59 13.36
C ASN A 154 11.87 -6.57 12.83
N TYR A 155 12.07 -6.60 11.51
CA TYR A 155 13.41 -6.49 10.93
C TYR A 155 14.09 -5.18 11.34
N ASP A 156 15.37 -5.27 11.71
CA ASP A 156 16.22 -4.14 12.10
C ASP A 156 17.51 -4.20 11.27
N ALA A 157 17.82 -3.12 10.57
CA ALA A 157 19.06 -2.98 9.79
C ALA A 157 20.32 -2.72 10.66
N GLY A 158 20.22 -2.88 11.99
CA GLY A 158 21.32 -2.70 12.94
C GLY A 158 21.38 -1.29 13.56
N ASP A 159 20.29 -0.55 13.53
CA ASP A 159 20.17 0.79 14.13
C ASP A 159 19.20 0.83 15.33
N GLY A 160 18.64 -0.31 15.72
CA GLY A 160 17.70 -0.44 16.82
C GLY A 160 16.27 0.03 16.47
N VAL A 161 16.00 0.32 15.17
CA VAL A 161 14.70 0.79 14.70
C VAL A 161 14.05 -0.28 13.83
N PRO A 162 13.02 -0.98 14.34
CA PRO A 162 12.37 -2.04 13.58
C PRO A 162 11.58 -1.51 12.38
N ALA A 163 11.37 -2.36 11.38
CA ALA A 163 10.73 -2.01 10.12
C ALA A 163 9.35 -1.36 10.30
N TRP A 164 8.53 -1.82 11.26
CA TRP A 164 7.23 -1.18 11.53
C TRP A 164 7.35 0.29 11.96
N GLN A 165 8.39 0.67 12.70
CA GLN A 165 8.64 2.08 13.03
C GLN A 165 9.08 2.85 11.80
N LYS A 166 9.94 2.26 10.97
CA LYS A 166 10.37 2.87 9.71
C LYS A 166 9.18 3.05 8.74
N TYR A 167 8.23 2.12 8.72
CA TYR A 167 6.96 2.31 8.02
C TYR A 167 6.19 3.56 8.49
N ILE A 168 6.06 3.73 9.83
CA ILE A 168 5.39 4.92 10.38
C ILE A 168 6.14 6.20 10.00
N MET A 169 7.46 6.18 10.00
CA MET A 169 8.30 7.32 9.64
C MET A 169 8.44 7.58 8.13
N ASP A 170 7.98 6.64 7.31
CA ASP A 170 8.13 6.64 5.85
C ASP A 170 9.60 6.64 5.41
N THR A 171 10.39 5.78 6.02
CA THR A 171 11.83 5.60 5.77
C THR A 171 12.13 4.19 5.29
N ASP A 172 13.31 3.97 4.68
CA ASP A 172 13.70 2.66 4.14
C ASP A 172 14.14 1.71 5.27
N PRO A 173 13.45 0.56 5.47
CA PRO A 173 13.81 -0.40 6.51
C PRO A 173 15.17 -1.07 6.27
N ASN A 174 15.65 -1.11 5.02
CA ASN A 174 16.92 -1.75 4.64
C ASN A 174 18.14 -0.81 4.83
N VAL A 175 17.90 0.47 5.08
CA VAL A 175 18.99 1.45 5.26
C VAL A 175 19.19 1.74 6.73
N GLN A 176 20.37 1.34 7.25
CA GLN A 176 20.78 1.67 8.61
C GLN A 176 20.87 3.18 8.80
N GLY A 177 20.25 3.69 9.88
CA GLY A 177 20.24 5.10 10.21
C GLY A 177 19.23 5.95 9.43
N ASP A 178 18.42 5.36 8.55
CA ASP A 178 17.31 6.05 7.91
C ASP A 178 16.07 5.99 8.81
N TYR A 179 15.91 6.98 9.65
CA TYR A 179 14.77 7.18 10.55
C TYR A 179 14.58 8.68 10.88
N LEU A 180 13.40 9.02 11.40
CA LEU A 180 13.07 10.39 11.79
C LEU A 180 14.07 10.91 12.84
N ARG A 181 14.75 11.99 12.50
CA ARG A 181 15.69 12.69 13.39
C ARG A 181 15.50 14.19 13.32
N ILE A 182 15.57 14.84 14.48
CA ILE A 182 15.70 16.29 14.56
C ILE A 182 17.09 16.66 14.04
N THR A 183 17.15 17.52 13.02
CA THR A 183 18.37 17.95 12.36
C THR A 183 18.86 19.31 12.87
N ALA A 184 17.93 20.14 13.35
CA ALA A 184 18.27 21.43 13.96
C ALA A 184 17.22 21.85 15.01
N ILE A 185 17.70 22.54 16.03
CA ILE A 185 16.88 23.23 17.04
C ILE A 185 17.38 24.65 17.20
N SER A 186 16.48 25.63 17.25
CA SER A 186 16.74 26.99 17.68
C SER A 186 16.00 27.30 18.98
N ASN A 187 16.67 27.82 19.98
CA ASN A 187 16.10 28.17 21.27
C ASN A 187 15.63 29.64 21.35
N LEU A 188 15.81 30.41 20.27
CA LEU A 188 15.33 31.80 20.22
C LEU A 188 13.80 31.80 19.96
N PRO A 189 13.02 32.64 20.66
CA PRO A 189 11.61 32.79 20.36
C PRO A 189 11.36 33.36 18.94
N PRO A 190 10.57 32.69 18.10
CA PRO A 190 10.00 31.36 18.33
C PRO A 190 11.09 30.27 18.33
N ALA A 191 11.00 29.32 19.27
CA ALA A 191 11.81 28.10 19.16
C ALA A 191 11.40 27.29 17.93
N THR A 192 12.37 26.77 17.21
CA THR A 192 12.12 26.00 15.99
C THR A 192 12.76 24.61 16.08
N VAL A 193 12.07 23.62 15.54
CA VAL A 193 12.53 22.23 15.44
C VAL A 193 12.44 21.80 13.98
N THR A 194 13.59 21.51 13.38
CA THR A 194 13.69 21.09 11.98
C THR A 194 14.06 19.62 11.89
N PHE A 195 13.40 18.89 10.99
CA PHE A 195 13.62 17.47 10.75
C PHE A 195 13.30 17.10 9.29
N ARG A 196 13.78 15.93 8.84
CA ARG A 196 13.33 15.37 7.56
C ARG A 196 11.92 14.86 7.70
N SER A 197 11.09 15.14 6.71
CA SER A 197 9.69 14.77 6.67
C SER A 197 9.31 14.11 5.33
N SER A 198 8.11 13.56 5.27
CA SER A 198 7.49 13.01 4.07
C SER A 198 6.11 13.60 3.89
N THR A 199 5.74 13.91 2.64
CA THR A 199 4.39 14.37 2.26
C THR A 199 3.28 13.35 2.56
N ARG A 200 3.65 12.10 2.84
CA ARG A 200 2.73 11.01 3.20
C ARG A 200 2.50 10.86 4.69
N ARG A 201 3.02 11.79 5.51
CA ARG A 201 2.99 11.72 6.98
C ARG A 201 2.54 13.04 7.59
N TYR A 202 2.05 12.93 8.83
CA TYR A 202 1.62 14.05 9.65
C TYR A 202 2.47 14.12 10.91
N TYR A 203 2.83 15.34 11.30
CA TYR A 203 3.77 15.60 12.38
C TYR A 203 3.16 16.50 13.44
N THR A 204 3.44 16.17 14.70
CA THR A 204 3.03 16.98 15.85
C THR A 204 4.24 17.36 16.67
N LEU A 205 4.39 18.66 16.95
CA LEU A 205 5.39 19.13 17.89
C LEU A 205 4.82 19.12 19.30
N LEU A 206 5.51 18.42 20.19
CA LEU A 206 5.20 18.41 21.61
C LEU A 206 6.32 19.09 22.39
N ARG A 207 5.95 19.72 23.49
CA ARG A 207 6.88 20.33 24.42
C ARG A 207 6.67 19.83 25.85
N ARG A 208 7.70 19.96 26.64
CA ARG A 208 7.72 19.65 28.07
C ARG A 208 8.70 20.59 28.76
N ASP A 209 8.30 21.14 29.92
CA ASP A 209 9.12 22.10 30.66
C ASP A 209 10.17 21.43 31.56
N ASP A 210 9.88 20.18 31.98
CA ASP A 210 10.76 19.41 32.87
C ASP A 210 10.73 17.92 32.50
N MET A 211 11.89 17.29 32.35
CA MET A 211 11.99 15.87 31.99
C MET A 211 11.64 14.90 33.14
N GLN A 212 11.62 15.36 34.38
CA GLN A 212 11.30 14.53 35.55
C GLN A 212 9.81 14.61 35.93
N THR A 213 9.19 15.75 35.73
CA THR A 213 7.80 16.02 36.16
C THR A 213 6.93 16.51 35.01
N GLY A 214 5.62 16.27 35.11
CA GLY A 214 4.67 16.67 34.06
C GLY A 214 4.64 15.74 32.84
N GLY A 215 3.80 16.04 31.87
CA GLY A 215 3.60 15.32 30.63
C GLY A 215 4.04 16.12 29.39
N TRP A 216 4.10 15.45 28.26
CA TRP A 216 4.23 16.10 26.95
C TRP A 216 2.90 16.78 26.58
N THR A 217 2.95 18.01 26.11
CA THR A 217 1.80 18.77 25.64
C THR A 217 2.00 19.22 24.20
N ASN A 218 0.94 19.23 23.42
CA ASN A 218 1.01 19.72 22.04
C ASN A 218 1.34 21.22 22.02
N VAL A 219 2.24 21.61 21.15
CA VAL A 219 2.49 23.01 20.85
C VAL A 219 1.31 23.55 20.05
N LEU A 220 0.85 24.76 20.40
CA LEU A 220 -0.31 25.39 19.77
C LEU A 220 -0.13 25.51 18.25
N ASN A 221 -1.13 25.07 17.49
CA ASN A 221 -1.14 25.06 16.03
C ASN A 221 -0.02 24.22 15.38
N GLN A 222 0.56 23.25 16.11
CA GLN A 222 1.59 22.36 15.60
C GLN A 222 1.17 20.88 15.77
N THR A 223 -0.09 20.59 15.57
CA THR A 223 -0.67 19.23 15.62
C THR A 223 -1.10 18.83 14.22
N ASP A 224 -0.75 17.61 13.82
CA ASP A 224 -1.13 17.00 12.54
C ASP A 224 -0.74 17.84 11.31
N ILE A 225 0.42 18.44 11.36
CA ILE A 225 0.97 19.23 10.25
C ILE A 225 1.43 18.27 9.15
N PRO A 226 0.93 18.43 7.91
CA PRO A 226 1.44 17.65 6.77
C PRO A 226 2.94 17.87 6.58
N GLY A 227 3.68 16.81 6.30
CA GLY A 227 5.10 16.93 5.99
C GLY A 227 5.37 17.49 4.60
N GLY A 228 6.57 17.99 4.40
CA GLY A 228 7.11 18.41 3.10
C GLY A 228 7.94 17.30 2.44
N ASP A 229 8.47 17.60 1.26
CA ASP A 229 9.28 16.65 0.48
C ASP A 229 10.71 16.44 1.03
N ASP A 230 11.17 17.26 1.96
CA ASP A 230 12.51 17.14 2.57
C ASP A 230 12.48 17.63 4.01
N LEU A 231 12.79 18.89 4.25
CA LEU A 231 12.85 19.47 5.59
C LEU A 231 11.54 20.18 5.96
N THR A 232 11.01 19.83 7.14
CA THR A 232 9.92 20.56 7.78
C THR A 232 10.43 21.21 9.05
N THR A 233 10.01 22.46 9.29
CA THR A 233 10.28 23.20 10.51
C THR A 233 8.97 23.49 11.22
N LEU A 234 8.83 22.97 12.43
CA LEU A 234 7.75 23.30 13.35
C LEU A 234 8.24 24.34 14.37
N GLN A 235 7.33 25.17 14.90
CA GLN A 235 7.72 26.27 15.75
C GLN A 235 6.86 26.41 17.00
N ASP A 236 7.47 26.78 18.11
CA ASP A 236 6.80 27.19 19.34
C ASP A 236 6.93 28.71 19.54
N ALA A 237 5.87 29.44 19.23
CA ALA A 237 5.84 30.90 19.42
C ALA A 237 5.87 31.31 20.91
N ASN A 238 5.50 30.40 21.81
CA ASN A 238 5.41 30.62 23.24
C ASN A 238 6.57 29.94 24.01
N ALA A 239 7.68 29.70 23.33
CA ALA A 239 8.85 29.09 23.95
C ALA A 239 9.39 29.93 25.12
N THR A 240 9.77 29.23 26.20
CA THR A 240 10.43 29.79 27.37
C THR A 240 11.92 29.43 27.39
N THR A 241 12.66 29.91 28.38
CA THR A 241 14.14 29.77 28.44
C THR A 241 14.64 28.32 28.59
N GLN A 242 13.80 27.38 29.03
CA GLN A 242 14.16 25.97 29.16
C GLN A 242 12.96 25.08 28.82
N GLN A 243 13.03 24.41 27.67
CA GLN A 243 12.02 23.47 27.23
C GLN A 243 12.62 22.31 26.45
N PHE A 244 11.96 21.16 26.51
CA PHE A 244 12.28 19.96 25.75
C PHE A 244 11.24 19.78 24.66
N TYR A 245 11.66 19.34 23.49
CA TYR A 245 10.79 19.12 22.34
C TYR A 245 10.88 17.68 21.87
N LYS A 246 9.74 17.17 21.40
CA LYS A 246 9.59 15.88 20.74
C LYS A 246 8.74 16.06 19.49
N VAL A 247 9.10 15.39 18.41
CA VAL A 247 8.28 15.27 17.20
C VAL A 247 7.64 13.90 17.19
N GLU A 248 6.32 13.85 17.10
CA GLU A 248 5.58 12.63 16.81
C GLU A 248 5.19 12.59 15.34
N VAL A 249 5.18 11.39 14.76
CA VAL A 249 4.82 11.14 13.37
C VAL A 249 3.71 10.09 13.32
N LYS A 250 2.77 10.26 12.39
CA LYS A 250 1.71 9.27 12.12
C LYS A 250 1.35 9.21 10.64
N VAL A 251 0.74 8.08 10.25
CA VAL A 251 0.38 7.76 8.85
C VAL A 251 -0.84 8.56 8.40
N THR A 252 -1.79 8.79 9.31
CA THR A 252 -3.04 9.55 9.06
C THR A 252 -3.24 10.59 10.14
N PRO A 253 -3.94 11.70 9.86
CA PRO A 253 -4.26 12.73 10.85
C PRO A 253 -5.02 12.22 12.07
#